data_fb49540479e237f9f34eaa5a252f2f4a
#
_entry.id   fb49540479e237f9f34eaa5a252f2f4a
#
_cell.length_a   1.000
_cell.length_b   1.000
_cell.length_c   1.000
_cell.angle_alpha   90.00
_cell.angle_beta   90.00
_cell.angle_gamma   90.00
#
_symmetry.space_group_name_H-M   'P 1'
#
loop_
_entity.id
_entity.type
_entity.pdbx_description
1 polymer ?
#
loop_
_entity_poly.entity_id
_entity_poly.type
_entity_poly.pdbx_seq_one_letter_code
_entity_poly.pdbx_strand_id
1 'polypeptide(L)'
;MEGDEDAILIRADKTPNSLGAERVGMKQREGGADFSSMIKLIKEGQIKALYVVDDNIAANPLLAEAMSRLEFIVVNFSFENETTRLADVLFPSATFAEMNGTFTNFQGRVQRIRPSVATLDHDRSLDGFAMSRLDKFGSQFDRWAKGTKRDARPTWKIVAGIASLMGAKFKYSTAEDVFNEIATHVEGFKGMSYRNIGNKGMMLKQKSPVSTPVTA
;
A
#
# COMPACT_ATOMS: atom_id res chain seq x y z
N MET A 1 24.63 -13.02 18.77
CA MET A 1 24.37 -11.95 19.76
C MET A 1 23.00 -11.41 19.43
N GLU A 2 21.97 -11.89 20.13
CA GLU A 2 20.68 -11.21 20.16
C GLU A 2 20.90 -9.94 20.96
N GLY A 3 21.10 -8.83 20.27
CA GLY A 3 21.23 -7.54 20.90
C GLY A 3 19.87 -7.14 21.46
N ASP A 4 19.82 -6.69 22.68
CA ASP A 4 18.69 -5.97 23.24
C ASP A 4 18.26 -4.93 22.21
N GLU A 5 17.00 -5.00 21.78
CA GLU A 5 16.43 -4.07 20.81
C GLU A 5 16.27 -2.70 21.47
N ASP A 6 17.33 -1.94 21.47
CA ASP A 6 17.30 -0.53 21.81
C ASP A 6 16.33 0.16 20.82
N ALA A 7 15.36 0.90 21.36
CA ALA A 7 14.37 1.65 20.57
C ALA A 7 15.03 2.67 19.61
N ILE A 8 16.30 2.93 19.76
CA ILE A 8 17.13 3.85 18.95
C ILE A 8 17.75 3.12 17.75
N LEU A 9 17.91 1.78 17.80
CA LEU A 9 18.50 1.03 16.70
C LEU A 9 17.55 0.96 15.52
N ILE A 10 18.03 1.40 14.36
CA ILE A 10 17.32 1.26 13.09
C ILE A 10 17.36 -0.21 12.70
N ARG A 11 16.22 -0.87 12.67
CA ARG A 11 16.09 -2.24 12.21
C ARG A 11 16.53 -2.38 10.76
N ALA A 12 16.93 -3.60 10.37
CA ALA A 12 17.24 -3.93 8.98
C ALA A 12 16.04 -3.66 8.06
N ASP A 13 14.82 -4.00 8.51
CA ASP A 13 13.58 -3.59 7.82
C ASP A 13 13.25 -2.13 8.15
N LYS A 14 13.47 -1.27 7.17
CA LYS A 14 13.18 0.18 7.25
C LYS A 14 11.80 0.54 6.70
N THR A 15 11.02 -0.44 6.27
CA THR A 15 9.70 -0.24 5.68
C THR A 15 8.65 0.00 6.77
N PRO A 16 7.94 1.12 6.74
CA PRO A 16 7.09 1.52 7.87
C PRO A 16 5.83 0.65 8.05
N ASN A 17 5.50 -0.23 7.11
CA ASN A 17 4.25 -1.01 7.11
C ASN A 17 4.45 -2.51 6.79
N SER A 18 5.65 -3.05 6.89
CA SER A 18 5.93 -4.47 6.58
C SER A 18 5.06 -5.41 7.40
N LEU A 19 4.91 -5.15 8.71
CA LEU A 19 4.05 -5.95 9.56
C LEU A 19 2.57 -5.86 9.15
N GLY A 20 2.11 -4.68 8.72
CA GLY A 20 0.74 -4.49 8.21
C GLY A 20 0.51 -5.29 6.94
N ALA A 21 1.42 -5.22 5.99
CA ALA A 21 1.38 -5.98 4.75
C ALA A 21 1.37 -7.50 5.01
N GLU A 22 2.23 -7.98 5.90
CA GLU A 22 2.25 -9.40 6.31
C GLU A 22 0.92 -9.84 6.91
N ARG A 23 0.34 -9.03 7.79
CA ARG A 23 -0.92 -9.36 8.49
C ARG A 23 -2.12 -9.42 7.57
N VAL A 24 -2.16 -8.63 6.51
CA VAL A 24 -3.20 -8.71 5.48
C VAL A 24 -2.92 -9.78 4.42
N GLY A 25 -1.83 -10.56 4.57
CA GLY A 25 -1.53 -11.67 3.69
C GLY A 25 -0.69 -11.30 2.45
N MET A 26 -0.12 -10.10 2.39
CA MET A 26 0.84 -9.71 1.36
C MET A 26 2.21 -10.31 1.66
N LYS A 27 2.32 -11.59 1.46
CA LYS A 27 3.58 -12.36 1.57
C LYS A 27 3.64 -13.36 0.45
N GLN A 28 4.82 -13.89 0.23
CA GLN A 28 5.00 -14.98 -0.72
C GLN A 28 3.99 -16.10 -0.43
N ARG A 29 3.24 -16.50 -1.45
CA ARG A 29 2.34 -17.64 -1.37
C ARG A 29 3.16 -18.92 -1.23
N GLU A 30 2.63 -19.89 -0.52
CA GLU A 30 3.16 -21.25 -0.56
C GLU A 30 3.20 -21.76 -2.01
N GLY A 31 4.37 -22.16 -2.49
CA GLY A 31 4.61 -22.48 -3.92
C GLY A 31 4.79 -21.27 -4.85
N GLY A 32 4.74 -20.04 -4.34
CA GLY A 32 5.04 -18.82 -5.10
C GLY A 32 6.56 -18.63 -5.28
N ALA A 33 6.94 -17.90 -6.33
CA ALA A 33 8.33 -17.58 -6.60
C ALA A 33 8.85 -16.53 -5.61
N ASP A 34 9.98 -16.79 -4.99
CA ASP A 34 10.80 -15.76 -4.37
C ASP A 34 11.49 -14.91 -5.45
N PHE A 35 12.24 -13.90 -5.02
CA PHE A 35 12.91 -12.98 -5.95
C PHE A 35 13.87 -13.71 -6.91
N SER A 36 14.63 -14.68 -6.41
CA SER A 36 15.58 -15.46 -7.20
C SER A 36 14.89 -16.39 -8.19
N SER A 37 13.84 -17.05 -7.73
CA SER A 37 13.01 -17.92 -8.57
C SER A 37 12.26 -17.12 -9.64
N MET A 38 11.80 -15.90 -9.31
CA MET A 38 11.14 -15.00 -10.27
C MET A 38 12.09 -14.66 -11.43
N ILE A 39 13.35 -14.29 -11.15
CA ILE A 39 14.36 -14.02 -12.18
C ILE A 39 14.54 -15.23 -13.10
N LYS A 40 14.64 -16.44 -12.52
CA LYS A 40 14.76 -17.68 -13.28
C LYS A 40 13.54 -17.91 -14.18
N LEU A 41 12.33 -17.81 -13.63
CA LEU A 41 11.08 -18.03 -14.36
C LEU A 41 10.88 -17.01 -15.50
N ILE A 42 11.32 -15.77 -15.31
CA ILE A 42 11.30 -14.76 -16.39
C ILE A 42 12.30 -15.16 -17.48
N LYS A 43 13.53 -15.55 -17.11
CA LYS A 43 14.57 -15.98 -18.07
C LYS A 43 14.17 -17.22 -18.87
N GLU A 44 13.38 -18.11 -18.27
CA GLU A 44 12.82 -19.31 -18.89
C GLU A 44 11.52 -19.04 -19.69
N GLY A 45 11.02 -17.79 -19.71
CA GLY A 45 9.80 -17.40 -20.44
C GLY A 45 8.49 -17.91 -19.81
N GLN A 46 8.55 -18.38 -18.56
CA GLN A 46 7.37 -18.83 -17.83
C GLN A 46 6.57 -17.66 -17.25
N ILE A 47 7.24 -16.56 -16.86
CA ILE A 47 6.62 -15.27 -16.53
C ILE A 47 6.78 -14.36 -17.74
N LYS A 48 5.66 -13.91 -18.29
CA LYS A 48 5.61 -13.06 -19.49
C LYS A 48 5.23 -11.63 -19.19
N ALA A 49 4.51 -11.39 -18.11
CA ALA A 49 4.07 -10.06 -17.68
C ALA A 49 4.35 -9.84 -16.21
N LEU A 50 4.61 -8.60 -15.83
CA LEU A 50 4.84 -8.21 -14.44
C LEU A 50 4.06 -6.93 -14.10
N TYR A 51 3.44 -6.93 -12.93
CA TYR A 51 2.86 -5.74 -12.34
C TYR A 51 3.65 -5.34 -11.10
N VAL A 52 4.34 -4.21 -11.16
CA VAL A 52 5.17 -3.66 -10.07
C VAL A 52 4.42 -2.54 -9.38
N VAL A 53 4.35 -2.62 -8.06
CA VAL A 53 3.59 -1.68 -7.23
C VAL A 53 4.53 -1.01 -6.23
N ASP A 54 4.78 0.28 -6.44
CA ASP A 54 5.53 1.17 -5.55
C ASP A 54 6.93 0.64 -5.14
N ASP A 55 7.62 -0.05 -6.08
CA ASP A 55 8.98 -0.56 -5.86
C ASP A 55 9.87 -0.29 -7.08
N ASN A 56 11.16 -0.03 -6.84
CA ASN A 56 12.18 0.18 -7.86
C ASN A 56 13.05 -1.08 -8.04
N ILE A 57 12.43 -2.16 -8.49
CA ILE A 57 13.10 -3.46 -8.63
C ILE A 57 14.21 -3.47 -9.69
N ALA A 58 14.13 -2.65 -10.72
CA ALA A 58 15.15 -2.54 -11.76
C ALA A 58 16.41 -1.79 -11.30
N ALA A 59 16.44 -1.22 -10.09
CA ALA A 59 17.69 -0.78 -9.46
C ALA A 59 18.65 -1.96 -9.21
N ASN A 60 18.12 -3.20 -9.15
CA ASN A 60 18.94 -4.40 -9.17
C ASN A 60 19.25 -4.80 -10.64
N PRO A 61 20.53 -4.81 -11.07
CA PRO A 61 20.89 -5.11 -12.47
C PRO A 61 20.42 -6.48 -12.98
N LEU A 62 20.38 -7.50 -12.10
CA LEU A 62 19.92 -8.83 -12.47
C LEU A 62 18.42 -8.85 -12.77
N LEU A 63 17.64 -8.03 -12.07
CA LEU A 63 16.21 -7.86 -12.33
C LEU A 63 15.97 -7.01 -13.58
N ALA A 64 16.71 -5.92 -13.76
CA ALA A 64 16.62 -5.09 -14.94
C ALA A 64 16.87 -5.94 -16.21
N GLU A 65 17.91 -6.78 -16.20
CA GLU A 65 18.19 -7.73 -17.28
C GLU A 65 17.06 -8.73 -17.50
N ALA A 66 16.51 -9.29 -16.43
CA ALA A 66 15.38 -10.22 -16.54
C ALA A 66 14.13 -9.52 -17.08
N MET A 67 13.81 -8.34 -16.56
CA MET A 67 12.64 -7.56 -16.99
C MET A 67 12.65 -7.21 -18.47
N SER A 68 13.83 -7.02 -19.08
CA SER A 68 13.94 -6.76 -20.53
C SER A 68 13.45 -7.91 -21.42
N ARG A 69 13.19 -9.09 -20.85
CA ARG A 69 12.65 -10.27 -21.55
C ARG A 69 11.13 -10.42 -21.37
N LEU A 70 10.49 -9.59 -20.59
CA LEU A 70 9.05 -9.62 -20.40
C LEU A 70 8.34 -9.09 -21.65
N GLU A 71 7.17 -9.65 -21.91
CA GLU A 71 6.29 -9.21 -23.01
C GLU A 71 5.48 -7.96 -22.61
N PHE A 72 5.23 -7.77 -21.30
CA PHE A 72 4.40 -6.68 -20.81
C PHE A 72 4.72 -6.30 -19.35
N ILE A 73 4.94 -5.01 -19.10
CA ILE A 73 5.29 -4.48 -17.79
C ILE A 73 4.33 -3.34 -17.43
N VAL A 74 3.62 -3.52 -16.33
CA VAL A 74 2.79 -2.48 -15.73
C VAL A 74 3.46 -2.01 -14.44
N VAL A 75 3.57 -0.71 -14.26
CA VAL A 75 4.17 -0.13 -13.06
C VAL A 75 3.25 0.95 -12.51
N ASN A 76 3.02 0.98 -11.20
CA ASN A 76 2.61 2.21 -10.54
C ASN A 76 3.68 2.69 -9.57
N PHE A 77 4.01 3.96 -9.71
CA PHE A 77 5.04 4.60 -8.92
C PHE A 77 4.81 6.12 -8.85
N SER A 78 5.36 6.75 -7.81
CA SER A 78 5.15 8.19 -7.54
C SER A 78 6.16 9.11 -8.21
N PHE A 79 7.26 8.58 -8.75
CA PHE A 79 8.31 9.33 -9.46
C PHE A 79 9.04 8.44 -10.47
N GLU A 80 9.76 9.07 -11.40
CA GLU A 80 10.55 8.38 -12.41
C GLU A 80 11.76 7.66 -11.79
N ASN A 81 11.99 6.42 -12.17
CA ASN A 81 13.12 5.58 -11.75
C ASN A 81 13.45 4.52 -12.82
N GLU A 82 14.39 3.62 -12.52
CA GLU A 82 14.83 2.58 -13.45
C GLU A 82 13.68 1.64 -13.85
N THR A 83 12.80 1.29 -12.91
CA THR A 83 11.66 0.39 -13.16
C THR A 83 10.59 1.08 -14.03
N THR A 84 10.27 2.34 -13.75
CA THR A 84 9.27 3.07 -14.53
C THR A 84 9.67 3.29 -15.99
N ARG A 85 10.98 3.34 -16.27
CA ARG A 85 11.49 3.46 -17.64
C ARG A 85 11.31 2.20 -18.49
N LEU A 86 11.12 1.06 -17.85
CA LEU A 86 10.86 -0.22 -18.51
C LEU A 86 9.36 -0.51 -18.69
N ALA A 87 8.48 0.34 -18.18
CA ALA A 87 7.05 0.10 -18.19
C ALA A 87 6.42 0.34 -19.55
N ASP A 88 5.59 -0.60 -20.01
CA ASP A 88 4.67 -0.40 -21.14
C ASP A 88 3.47 0.45 -20.71
N VAL A 89 3.03 0.29 -19.45
CA VAL A 89 1.97 1.11 -18.84
C VAL A 89 2.43 1.63 -17.49
N LEU A 90 2.37 2.94 -17.32
CA LEU A 90 2.71 3.61 -16.07
C LEU A 90 1.48 4.30 -15.46
N PHE A 91 1.16 3.97 -14.22
CA PHE A 91 0.17 4.66 -13.43
C PHE A 91 0.85 5.55 -12.38
N PRO A 92 0.62 6.87 -12.39
CA PRO A 92 1.17 7.76 -11.38
C PRO A 92 0.47 7.53 -10.04
N SER A 93 1.18 6.95 -9.06
CA SER A 93 0.67 6.72 -7.71
C SER A 93 0.95 7.92 -6.80
N ALA A 94 0.05 8.13 -5.83
CA ALA A 94 0.22 9.10 -4.77
C ALA A 94 1.25 8.60 -3.76
N THR A 95 2.09 9.52 -3.26
CA THR A 95 3.01 9.24 -2.15
C THR A 95 2.25 9.08 -0.83
N PHE A 96 2.95 8.59 0.22
CA PHE A 96 2.37 8.50 1.57
C PHE A 96 1.91 9.87 2.11
N ALA A 97 2.50 10.98 1.66
CA ALA A 97 2.11 12.34 2.04
C ALA A 97 0.84 12.83 1.31
N GLU A 98 0.42 12.13 0.27
CA GLU A 98 -0.70 12.48 -0.60
C GLU A 98 -1.90 11.54 -0.47
N MET A 99 -1.88 10.56 0.45
CA MET A 99 -2.96 9.59 0.57
C MET A 99 -3.48 9.40 1.99
N ASN A 100 -4.71 8.91 2.10
CA ASN A 100 -5.27 8.37 3.32
C ASN A 100 -4.96 6.88 3.41
N GLY A 101 -4.73 6.39 4.62
CA GLY A 101 -4.51 4.97 4.87
C GLY A 101 -4.17 4.67 6.30
N THR A 102 -3.61 3.50 6.53
CA THR A 102 -3.08 3.08 7.82
C THR A 102 -1.73 2.43 7.65
N PHE A 103 -0.83 2.69 8.58
CA PHE A 103 0.43 1.97 8.72
C PHE A 103 0.42 1.18 10.02
N THR A 104 0.98 0.00 9.96
CA THR A 104 1.21 -0.82 11.16
C THR A 104 2.71 -0.90 11.39
N ASN A 105 3.19 -0.27 12.45
CA ASN A 105 4.60 -0.28 12.78
C ASN A 105 5.07 -1.66 13.26
N PHE A 106 6.38 -1.82 13.43
CA PHE A 106 6.99 -3.08 13.86
C PHE A 106 6.52 -3.58 15.24
N GLN A 107 6.04 -2.70 16.09
CA GLN A 107 5.46 -3.05 17.40
C GLN A 107 4.00 -3.51 17.30
N GLY A 108 3.39 -3.46 16.13
CA GLY A 108 1.98 -3.80 15.91
C GLY A 108 1.02 -2.64 16.19
N ARG A 109 1.50 -1.40 16.26
CA ARG A 109 0.64 -0.24 16.38
C ARG A 109 0.12 0.18 15.01
N VAL A 110 -1.18 0.12 14.84
CA VAL A 110 -1.91 0.60 13.67
C VAL A 110 -2.16 2.09 13.84
N GLN A 111 -1.68 2.90 12.91
CA GLN A 111 -1.78 4.35 12.94
C GLN A 111 -2.36 4.85 11.62
N ARG A 112 -3.22 5.84 11.70
CA ARG A 112 -3.79 6.47 10.52
C ARG A 112 -2.81 7.46 9.92
N ILE A 113 -2.63 7.41 8.61
CA ILE A 113 -1.99 8.46 7.81
C ILE A 113 -3.06 9.32 7.15
N ARG A 114 -2.76 10.60 7.01
CA ARG A 114 -3.64 11.58 6.36
C ARG A 114 -2.82 12.37 5.36
N PRO A 115 -3.40 12.77 4.23
CA PRO A 115 -2.68 13.56 3.25
C PRO A 115 -2.27 14.90 3.84
N SER A 116 -0.99 15.22 3.70
CA SER A 116 -0.43 16.54 3.99
C SER A 116 -0.38 17.41 2.74
N VAL A 117 -0.43 16.77 1.56
CA VAL A 117 -0.43 17.41 0.25
C VAL A 117 -1.68 16.96 -0.50
N ALA A 118 -2.43 17.89 -1.07
CA ALA A 118 -3.61 17.59 -1.85
C ALA A 118 -3.25 17.25 -3.30
N THR A 119 -3.89 16.22 -3.84
CA THR A 119 -3.84 15.86 -5.26
C THR A 119 -5.15 16.22 -5.95
N LEU A 120 -5.19 16.16 -7.28
CA LEU A 120 -6.46 16.32 -8.03
C LEU A 120 -7.47 15.22 -7.69
N ASP A 121 -7.02 14.04 -7.29
CA ASP A 121 -7.90 12.95 -6.86
C ASP A 121 -8.68 13.31 -5.59
N HIS A 122 -8.08 14.03 -4.65
CA HIS A 122 -8.78 14.55 -3.48
C HIS A 122 -9.87 15.52 -3.86
N ASP A 123 -9.61 16.46 -4.77
CA ASP A 123 -10.60 17.42 -5.24
C ASP A 123 -11.79 16.71 -5.92
N ARG A 124 -11.50 15.72 -6.79
CA ARG A 124 -12.55 14.91 -7.45
C ARG A 124 -13.39 14.13 -6.44
N SER A 125 -12.77 13.61 -5.39
CA SER A 125 -13.46 12.86 -4.33
C SER A 125 -14.39 13.76 -3.49
N LEU A 126 -14.08 15.04 -3.40
CA LEU A 126 -14.83 16.03 -2.61
C LEU A 126 -15.90 16.75 -3.41
N ASP A 127 -15.89 16.68 -4.74
CA ASP A 127 -16.88 17.35 -5.59
C ASP A 127 -18.33 16.91 -5.32
N GLY A 128 -18.52 15.73 -4.72
CA GLY A 128 -19.84 15.23 -4.28
C GLY A 128 -20.23 15.59 -2.85
N PHE A 129 -19.35 16.20 -2.07
CA PHE A 129 -19.65 16.60 -0.69
C PHE A 129 -19.89 18.09 -0.57
N ALA A 130 -20.98 18.48 0.11
CA ALA A 130 -21.23 19.85 0.49
C ALA A 130 -20.16 20.31 1.49
N MET A 131 -19.12 20.96 0.99
CA MET A 131 -18.06 21.51 1.82
C MET A 131 -18.58 22.67 2.65
N SER A 132 -18.24 22.71 3.94
CA SER A 132 -18.53 23.85 4.80
C SER A 132 -17.85 25.12 4.26
N ARG A 133 -18.37 26.32 4.64
CA ARG A 133 -17.73 27.58 4.24
C ARG A 133 -16.29 27.72 4.74
N LEU A 134 -15.98 27.13 5.90
CA LEU A 134 -14.63 27.09 6.47
C LEU A 134 -13.66 26.26 5.62
N ASP A 135 -14.12 25.15 5.05
CA ASP A 135 -13.31 24.30 4.18
C ASP A 135 -12.98 25.02 2.84
N LYS A 136 -13.75 26.03 2.47
CA LYS A 136 -13.50 26.85 1.27
C LYS A 136 -12.39 27.89 1.45
N PHE A 137 -12.09 28.29 2.67
CA PHE A 137 -11.23 29.45 2.97
C PHE A 137 -9.94 29.13 3.74
N GLY A 138 -9.57 27.90 3.95
CA GLY A 138 -8.37 27.58 4.70
C GLY A 138 -8.06 26.11 4.80
N SER A 139 -8.67 25.28 3.97
CA SER A 139 -8.36 23.84 3.95
C SER A 139 -7.09 23.58 3.16
N GLN A 140 -6.42 22.49 3.50
CA GLN A 140 -5.32 21.93 2.73
C GLN A 140 -5.66 21.66 1.24
N PHE A 141 -6.93 21.77 0.87
CA PHE A 141 -7.47 21.62 -0.48
C PHE A 141 -7.68 22.98 -1.16
N ASP A 142 -6.75 23.90 -0.98
CA ASP A 142 -6.81 25.23 -1.56
C ASP A 142 -7.06 25.18 -3.07
N ARG A 143 -8.23 25.69 -3.48
CA ARG A 143 -8.64 25.74 -4.89
C ARG A 143 -7.76 26.66 -5.73
N TRP A 144 -7.08 27.63 -5.12
CA TRP A 144 -6.18 28.55 -5.81
C TRP A 144 -4.90 27.89 -6.26
N ALA A 145 -4.50 26.77 -5.63
CA ALA A 145 -3.31 26.00 -5.99
C ALA A 145 -3.55 24.93 -7.06
N LYS A 146 -4.65 24.99 -7.81
CA LYS A 146 -5.01 23.95 -8.81
C LYS A 146 -3.91 23.66 -9.83
N GLY A 147 -3.18 24.68 -10.27
CA GLY A 147 -2.11 24.53 -11.24
C GLY A 147 -0.88 23.76 -10.76
N THR A 148 -0.76 23.55 -9.45
CA THR A 148 0.39 22.83 -8.85
C THR A 148 0.04 21.43 -8.38
N LYS A 149 -1.24 21.05 -8.37
CA LYS A 149 -1.68 19.74 -7.90
C LYS A 149 -1.38 18.67 -8.93
N ARG A 150 -0.85 17.55 -8.46
CA ARG A 150 -0.53 16.39 -9.29
C ARG A 150 -1.77 15.52 -9.51
N ASP A 151 -1.89 14.94 -10.70
CA ASP A 151 -2.90 13.92 -11.01
C ASP A 151 -2.35 12.54 -10.63
N ALA A 152 -2.13 12.34 -9.34
CA ALA A 152 -1.70 11.07 -8.76
C ALA A 152 -2.84 10.45 -7.97
N ARG A 153 -2.97 9.13 -8.02
CA ARG A 153 -4.03 8.40 -7.34
C ARG A 153 -3.44 7.46 -6.28
N PRO A 154 -4.11 7.28 -5.13
CA PRO A 154 -3.71 6.26 -4.18
C PRO A 154 -3.65 4.88 -4.83
N THR A 155 -2.60 4.12 -4.54
CA THR A 155 -2.35 2.78 -5.09
C THR A 155 -3.56 1.87 -4.99
N TRP A 156 -4.29 1.89 -3.86
CA TRP A 156 -5.49 1.07 -3.69
C TRP A 156 -6.59 1.38 -4.71
N LYS A 157 -6.76 2.64 -5.14
CA LYS A 157 -7.72 3.02 -6.18
C LYS A 157 -7.30 2.51 -7.56
N ILE A 158 -6.01 2.57 -7.87
CA ILE A 158 -5.47 2.04 -9.13
C ILE A 158 -5.73 0.54 -9.18
N VAL A 159 -5.33 -0.19 -8.13
CA VAL A 159 -5.51 -1.66 -8.05
C VAL A 159 -7.00 -2.04 -8.08
N ALA A 160 -7.85 -1.35 -7.32
CA ALA A 160 -9.29 -1.62 -7.31
C ALA A 160 -9.92 -1.34 -8.69
N GLY A 161 -9.47 -0.29 -9.39
CA GLY A 161 -9.92 0.02 -10.74
C GLY A 161 -9.56 -1.08 -11.74
N ILE A 162 -8.32 -1.53 -11.75
CA ILE A 162 -7.86 -2.64 -12.60
C ILE A 162 -8.65 -3.91 -12.28
N ALA A 163 -8.76 -4.27 -11.00
CA ALA A 163 -9.48 -5.46 -10.56
C ALA A 163 -10.96 -5.41 -10.95
N SER A 164 -11.60 -4.24 -10.88
CA SER A 164 -12.99 -4.06 -11.31
C SER A 164 -13.18 -4.31 -12.81
N LEU A 165 -12.22 -3.85 -13.64
CA LEU A 165 -12.21 -4.14 -15.09
C LEU A 165 -11.99 -5.63 -15.37
N MET A 166 -11.30 -6.33 -14.47
CA MET A 166 -11.13 -7.79 -14.52
C MET A 166 -12.32 -8.57 -13.94
N GLY A 167 -13.41 -7.89 -13.54
CA GLY A 167 -14.65 -8.51 -13.04
C GLY A 167 -14.77 -8.61 -11.53
N ALA A 168 -13.81 -8.09 -10.75
CA ALA A 168 -13.93 -8.01 -9.30
C ALA A 168 -15.04 -7.02 -8.88
N LYS A 169 -15.80 -7.39 -7.85
CA LYS A 169 -16.94 -6.57 -7.37
C LYS A 169 -16.57 -5.75 -6.14
N PHE A 170 -15.53 -4.93 -6.24
CA PHE A 170 -15.16 -4.02 -5.16
C PHE A 170 -16.09 -2.81 -5.10
N LYS A 171 -16.46 -2.43 -3.88
CA LYS A 171 -17.35 -1.30 -3.61
C LYS A 171 -16.68 -0.28 -2.66
N TYR A 172 -15.41 0.03 -2.93
CA TYR A 172 -14.67 0.99 -2.13
C TYR A 172 -14.76 2.39 -2.75
N SER A 173 -15.24 3.35 -1.96
CA SER A 173 -15.23 4.77 -2.30
C SER A 173 -14.08 5.50 -1.60
N THR A 174 -13.68 5.02 -0.42
CA THR A 174 -12.67 5.63 0.43
C THR A 174 -11.66 4.61 0.95
N ALA A 175 -10.51 5.07 1.43
CA ALA A 175 -9.55 4.21 2.11
C ALA A 175 -10.11 3.64 3.44
N GLU A 176 -11.11 4.30 4.03
CA GLU A 176 -11.81 3.80 5.21
C GLU A 176 -12.64 2.56 4.87
N ASP A 177 -13.26 2.50 3.69
CA ASP A 177 -14.02 1.31 3.26
C ASP A 177 -13.09 0.09 3.15
N VAL A 178 -11.90 0.27 2.56
CA VAL A 178 -10.87 -0.76 2.48
C VAL A 178 -10.43 -1.21 3.88
N PHE A 179 -10.21 -0.24 4.78
CA PHE A 179 -9.80 -0.54 6.15
C PHE A 179 -10.90 -1.27 6.95
N ASN A 180 -12.16 -0.91 6.76
CA ASN A 180 -13.29 -1.58 7.40
C ASN A 180 -13.42 -3.04 6.96
N GLU A 181 -13.12 -3.34 5.70
CA GLU A 181 -13.05 -4.72 5.22
C GLU A 181 -11.88 -5.48 5.85
N ILE A 182 -10.68 -4.88 5.93
CA ILE A 182 -9.55 -5.46 6.67
C ILE A 182 -9.94 -5.74 8.12
N ALA A 183 -10.59 -4.79 8.80
CA ALA A 183 -11.01 -4.94 10.18
C ALA A 183 -12.10 -6.01 10.39
N THR A 184 -12.81 -6.37 9.32
CA THR A 184 -13.81 -7.44 9.35
C THR A 184 -13.19 -8.82 9.15
N HIS A 185 -12.22 -8.93 8.23
CA HIS A 185 -11.71 -10.22 7.77
C HIS A 185 -10.36 -10.60 8.38
N VAL A 186 -9.58 -9.64 8.88
CA VAL A 186 -8.24 -9.90 9.44
C VAL A 186 -8.27 -9.82 10.96
N GLU A 187 -8.07 -10.96 11.63
CA GLU A 187 -8.25 -11.10 13.08
C GLU A 187 -7.52 -10.03 13.92
N GLY A 188 -6.28 -9.72 13.58
CA GLY A 188 -5.49 -8.72 14.31
C GLY A 188 -6.11 -7.30 14.30
N PHE A 189 -6.91 -6.98 13.30
CA PHE A 189 -7.55 -5.68 13.11
C PHE A 189 -9.00 -5.64 13.58
N LYS A 190 -9.55 -6.76 14.05
CA LYS A 190 -10.97 -6.91 14.37
C LYS A 190 -11.46 -5.86 15.36
N GLY A 191 -12.50 -5.13 14.97
CA GLY A 191 -13.12 -4.08 15.76
C GLY A 191 -12.40 -2.74 15.70
N MET A 192 -11.37 -2.58 14.87
CA MET A 192 -10.76 -1.29 14.58
C MET A 192 -11.60 -0.50 13.58
N SER A 193 -11.57 0.81 13.69
CA SER A 193 -12.15 1.76 12.73
C SER A 193 -11.34 3.04 12.75
N TYR A 194 -11.44 3.87 11.75
CA TYR A 194 -10.76 5.16 11.73
C TYR A 194 -11.11 6.04 12.93
N ARG A 195 -12.34 5.88 13.43
CA ARG A 195 -12.81 6.60 14.62
C ARG A 195 -12.08 6.18 15.88
N ASN A 196 -11.96 4.87 16.14
CA ASN A 196 -11.38 4.39 17.40
C ASN A 196 -9.85 4.31 17.38
N ILE A 197 -9.22 4.17 16.21
CA ILE A 197 -7.77 4.32 16.06
C ILE A 197 -7.34 5.73 16.50
N GLY A 198 -8.11 6.76 16.14
CA GLY A 198 -7.84 8.15 16.49
C GLY A 198 -6.44 8.61 16.06
N ASN A 199 -5.86 9.53 16.84
CA ASN A 199 -4.53 10.08 16.56
C ASN A 199 -3.38 9.29 17.22
N LYS A 200 -3.71 8.48 18.25
CA LYS A 200 -2.70 7.71 19.01
C LYS A 200 -2.43 6.33 18.42
N GLY A 201 -3.29 5.86 17.53
CA GLY A 201 -3.24 4.50 17.01
C GLY A 201 -3.79 3.46 17.99
N MET A 202 -3.90 2.23 17.53
CA MET A 202 -4.29 1.06 18.33
C MET A 202 -3.31 -0.09 18.09
N MET A 203 -3.11 -0.91 19.12
CA MET A 203 -2.29 -2.11 19.00
C MET A 203 -3.09 -3.22 18.31
N LEU A 204 -2.44 -3.96 17.41
CA LEU A 204 -2.99 -5.20 16.88
C LEU A 204 -3.35 -6.15 18.04
N LYS A 205 -4.48 -6.81 17.92
CA LYS A 205 -4.81 -7.89 18.84
C LYS A 205 -3.82 -9.03 18.64
N GLN A 206 -3.19 -9.48 19.72
CA GLN A 206 -2.38 -10.69 19.68
C GLN A 206 -3.30 -11.89 19.37
N LYS A 207 -2.83 -12.83 18.53
CA LYS A 207 -3.48 -14.15 18.49
C LYS A 207 -3.48 -14.71 19.91
N SER A 208 -4.66 -14.98 20.44
CA SER A 208 -4.74 -15.78 21.67
C SER A 208 -3.93 -17.05 21.44
N PRO A 209 -3.02 -17.45 22.34
CA PRO A 209 -2.35 -18.73 22.21
C PRO A 209 -3.46 -19.78 22.11
N VAL A 210 -3.39 -20.60 21.06
CA VAL A 210 -4.26 -21.77 20.92
C VAL A 210 -4.00 -22.59 22.19
N SER A 211 -4.98 -22.66 23.08
CA SER A 211 -4.95 -23.56 24.22
C SER A 211 -4.90 -24.98 23.66
N THR A 212 -3.72 -25.56 23.60
CA THR A 212 -3.57 -27.00 23.37
C THR A 212 -4.35 -27.67 24.49
N PRO A 213 -5.36 -28.49 24.21
CA PRO A 213 -5.98 -29.26 25.28
C PRO A 213 -4.91 -30.18 25.87
N VAL A 214 -4.61 -29.98 27.14
CA VAL A 214 -3.85 -30.94 27.91
C VAL A 214 -4.71 -32.19 28.01
N THR A 215 -4.41 -33.20 27.18
CA THR A 215 -4.93 -34.54 27.35
C THR A 215 -4.37 -35.08 28.65
N ALA A 216 -5.23 -35.28 29.64
CA ALA A 216 -4.96 -36.01 30.86
C ALA A 216 -4.88 -37.51 30.59
#